data_fd9b20f13b221fc74f0448b209493627
#
_entry.id   fd9b20f13b221fc74f0448b209493627
#
_cell.length_a   1.000
_cell.length_b   1.000
_cell.length_c   1.000
_cell.angle_alpha   90.00
_cell.angle_beta   90.00
_cell.angle_gamma   90.00
#
_symmetry.space_group_name_H-M   'P 1'
#
loop_
_entity.id
_entity.type
_entity.pdbx_description
1 polymer ?
#
loop_
_entity_poly.entity_id
_entity_poly.type
_entity_poly.pdbx_seq_one_letter_code
_entity_poly.pdbx_strand_id
1 'polypeptide(L)'
;MKYIFKIAQTLLLTYYAYMVEYRAELFLWALSGSLPFILMGIWIKASQTQNIELSDLEFARYFLAAFIVRQANVVWVIWEFEKEVVQGKLSPRLLQPIDPVWHHFLSHIAERFARLPFIAGLILLFFALYPQSFWIPSLGQILLFLLILILAFMLRFIIQYTFALFSFWTERASAIEQIWYLPYLFLSGIIAPLEVFPPLIRELTLWTPFPYLVYFPASIIVGFPVDIVRGLLMIFLWGTLFFIINRWLWKQGLKQYSGMGA
;
A
#
# COMPACT_ATOMS: atom_id res chain seq x y z
N MET A 1 1.76 19.67 22.23
CA MET A 1 2.39 19.42 20.91
C MET A 1 3.81 18.84 21.02
N LYS A 2 4.76 19.47 21.73
CA LYS A 2 6.17 18.96 21.86
C LYS A 2 6.27 17.52 22.39
N TYR A 3 5.42 17.11 23.31
CA TYR A 3 5.42 15.74 23.87
C TYR A 3 5.00 14.68 22.85
N ILE A 4 3.90 14.91 22.12
CA ILE A 4 3.42 13.99 21.06
C ILE A 4 4.45 13.84 19.95
N PHE A 5 5.07 14.96 19.54
CA PHE A 5 6.14 14.92 18.53
C PHE A 5 7.34 14.11 19.00
N LYS A 6 7.77 14.27 20.27
CA LYS A 6 8.87 13.49 20.84
C LYS A 6 8.54 11.98 20.86
N ILE A 7 7.32 11.60 21.23
CA ILE A 7 6.88 10.20 21.20
C ILE A 7 6.92 9.65 19.76
N ALA A 8 6.34 10.38 18.81
CA ALA A 8 6.33 9.95 17.41
C ALA A 8 7.75 9.78 16.86
N GLN A 9 8.64 10.72 17.17
CA GLN A 9 10.05 10.64 16.78
C GLN A 9 10.75 9.44 17.42
N THR A 10 10.53 9.20 18.72
CA THR A 10 11.15 8.06 19.42
C THR A 10 10.66 6.73 18.81
N LEU A 11 9.36 6.58 18.62
CA LEU A 11 8.80 5.36 18.00
C LEU A 11 9.35 5.15 16.58
N LEU A 12 9.38 6.20 15.77
CA LEU A 12 9.89 6.12 14.40
C LEU A 12 11.37 5.68 14.38
N LEU A 13 12.22 6.28 15.21
CA LEU A 13 13.64 5.93 15.27
C LEU A 13 13.85 4.50 15.79
N THR A 14 13.07 4.07 16.79
CA THR A 14 13.15 2.71 17.33
C THR A 14 12.76 1.68 16.27
N TYR A 15 11.65 1.88 15.59
CA TYR A 15 11.22 0.97 14.53
C TYR A 15 12.17 1.01 13.31
N TYR A 16 12.72 2.18 12.97
CA TYR A 16 13.71 2.27 11.91
C TYR A 16 14.97 1.47 12.23
N ALA A 17 15.51 1.60 13.45
CA ALA A 17 16.67 0.82 13.89
C ALA A 17 16.41 -0.69 13.82
N TYR A 18 15.21 -1.12 14.26
CA TYR A 18 14.77 -2.50 14.13
C TYR A 18 14.72 -2.98 12.69
N MET A 19 14.14 -2.18 11.77
CA MET A 19 14.06 -2.54 10.35
C MET A 19 15.43 -2.63 9.68
N VAL A 20 16.38 -1.75 10.04
CA VAL A 20 17.75 -1.78 9.50
C VAL A 20 18.51 -3.01 9.95
N GLU A 21 18.24 -3.53 11.14
CA GLU A 21 18.81 -4.80 11.62
C GLU A 21 18.44 -5.97 10.69
N TYR A 22 17.21 -5.99 10.20
CA TYR A 22 16.69 -7.03 9.28
C TYR A 22 16.82 -6.66 7.79
N ARG A 23 17.83 -5.86 7.42
CA ARG A 23 18.04 -5.34 6.05
C ARG A 23 18.08 -6.40 4.95
N ALA A 24 18.59 -7.60 5.24
CA ALA A 24 18.62 -8.69 4.27
C ALA A 24 17.20 -9.20 3.95
N GLU A 25 16.35 -9.30 4.96
CA GLU A 25 14.94 -9.66 4.80
C GLU A 25 14.19 -8.57 4.01
N LEU A 26 14.42 -7.29 4.34
CA LEU A 26 13.84 -6.16 3.60
C LEU A 26 14.23 -6.17 2.12
N PHE A 27 15.48 -6.53 1.79
CA PHE A 27 15.93 -6.69 0.41
C PHE A 27 15.17 -7.81 -0.31
N LEU A 28 15.03 -8.99 0.32
CA LEU A 28 14.28 -10.10 -0.24
C LEU A 28 12.80 -9.74 -0.46
N TRP A 29 12.18 -9.02 0.48
CA TRP A 29 10.82 -8.53 0.35
C TRP A 29 10.67 -7.47 -0.76
N ALA A 30 11.65 -6.57 -0.92
CA ALA A 30 11.67 -5.63 -2.04
C ALA A 30 11.77 -6.35 -3.38
N LEU A 31 12.62 -7.38 -3.45
CA LEU A 31 12.79 -8.20 -4.65
C LEU A 31 11.54 -9.04 -4.96
N SER A 32 10.86 -9.61 -3.94
CA SER A 32 9.62 -10.38 -4.13
C SER A 32 8.48 -9.51 -4.71
N GLY A 33 8.55 -8.19 -4.54
CA GLY A 33 7.64 -7.22 -5.14
C GLY A 33 7.81 -7.00 -6.65
N SER A 34 8.66 -7.75 -7.35
CA SER A 34 9.00 -7.57 -8.77
C SER A 34 7.96 -8.07 -9.78
N LEU A 35 6.82 -8.62 -9.33
CA LEU A 35 5.73 -9.05 -10.20
C LEU A 35 5.37 -8.05 -11.31
N PRO A 36 5.30 -6.72 -11.08
CA PRO A 36 5.05 -5.75 -12.14
C PRO A 36 6.02 -5.83 -13.32
N PHE A 37 7.29 -6.14 -13.08
CA PHE A 37 8.29 -6.26 -14.17
C PHE A 37 8.09 -7.51 -15.04
N ILE A 38 7.61 -8.61 -14.44
CA ILE A 38 7.24 -9.82 -15.20
C ILE A 38 6.02 -9.50 -16.08
N LEU A 39 5.02 -8.85 -15.52
CA LEU A 39 3.80 -8.45 -16.23
C LEU A 39 4.10 -7.42 -17.32
N MET A 40 5.03 -6.50 -17.09
CA MET A 40 5.52 -5.58 -18.12
C MET A 40 5.97 -6.31 -19.38
N GLY A 41 6.80 -7.34 -19.24
CA GLY A 41 7.28 -8.11 -20.40
C GLY A 41 6.14 -8.81 -21.15
N ILE A 42 5.14 -9.31 -20.44
CA ILE A 42 3.94 -9.93 -21.04
C ILE A 42 3.12 -8.90 -21.81
N TRP A 43 2.87 -7.72 -21.23
CA TRP A 43 2.05 -6.67 -21.85
C TRP A 43 2.74 -6.00 -23.02
N ILE A 44 4.05 -5.76 -22.96
CA ILE A 44 4.85 -5.27 -24.09
C ILE A 44 4.75 -6.26 -25.26
N LYS A 45 4.84 -7.56 -25.00
CA LYS A 45 4.68 -8.56 -26.06
C LYS A 45 3.25 -8.60 -26.60
N ALA A 46 2.26 -8.44 -25.75
CA ALA A 46 0.85 -8.40 -26.16
C ALA A 46 0.53 -7.16 -27.00
N SER A 47 1.08 -5.98 -26.68
CA SER A 47 0.85 -4.74 -27.43
C SER A 47 1.37 -4.82 -28.88
N GLN A 48 2.45 -5.58 -29.10
CA GLN A 48 3.01 -5.78 -30.44
C GLN A 48 2.15 -6.70 -31.33
N THR A 49 1.27 -7.52 -30.72
CA THR A 49 0.42 -8.49 -31.44
C THR A 49 -1.05 -8.11 -31.51
N GLN A 50 -1.47 -7.20 -30.66
CA GLN A 50 -2.87 -6.73 -30.54
C GLN A 50 -2.92 -5.21 -30.65
N ASN A 51 -4.01 -4.67 -31.19
CA ASN A 51 -4.25 -3.23 -31.24
C ASN A 51 -4.60 -2.70 -29.83
N ILE A 52 -3.57 -2.54 -29.00
CA ILE A 52 -3.69 -1.92 -27.67
C ILE A 52 -3.31 -0.45 -27.79
N GLU A 53 -4.07 0.44 -27.17
CA GLU A 53 -3.85 1.89 -27.25
C GLU A 53 -2.53 2.37 -26.61
N LEU A 54 -1.94 1.56 -25.70
CA LEU A 54 -0.71 1.90 -24.99
C LEU A 54 0.52 1.38 -25.73
N SER A 55 1.53 2.23 -25.85
CA SER A 55 2.84 1.90 -26.41
C SER A 55 3.71 1.07 -25.43
N ASP A 56 4.73 0.40 -25.96
CA ASP A 56 5.70 -0.36 -25.17
C ASP A 56 6.35 0.50 -24.08
N LEU A 57 6.65 1.78 -24.38
CA LEU A 57 7.25 2.71 -23.43
C LEU A 57 6.28 3.12 -22.31
N GLU A 58 4.99 3.29 -22.62
CA GLU A 58 3.98 3.59 -21.63
C GLU A 58 3.76 2.40 -20.68
N PHE A 59 3.75 1.17 -21.20
CA PHE A 59 3.75 -0.02 -20.36
C PHE A 59 4.96 -0.08 -19.44
N ALA A 60 6.17 0.15 -19.98
CA ALA A 60 7.40 0.10 -19.19
C ALA A 60 7.37 1.13 -18.05
N ARG A 61 6.99 2.37 -18.33
CA ARG A 61 6.86 3.45 -17.33
C ARG A 61 5.78 3.15 -16.31
N TYR A 62 4.63 2.65 -16.77
CA TYR A 62 3.51 2.31 -15.87
C TYR A 62 3.90 1.20 -14.88
N PHE A 63 4.51 0.11 -15.35
CA PHE A 63 4.87 -0.99 -14.47
C PHE A 63 6.01 -0.63 -13.50
N LEU A 64 6.94 0.25 -13.90
CA LEU A 64 7.90 0.83 -12.96
C LEU A 64 7.20 1.67 -11.90
N ALA A 65 6.26 2.54 -12.28
CA ALA A 65 5.48 3.35 -11.36
C ALA A 65 4.62 2.48 -10.43
N ALA A 66 3.96 1.45 -10.97
CA ALA A 66 3.17 0.49 -10.18
C ALA A 66 4.05 -0.28 -9.17
N PHE A 67 5.29 -0.64 -9.55
CA PHE A 67 6.25 -1.23 -8.63
C PHE A 67 6.60 -0.27 -7.48
N ILE A 68 6.92 1.00 -7.78
CA ILE A 68 7.25 2.02 -6.78
C ILE A 68 6.08 2.22 -5.82
N VAL A 69 4.87 2.40 -6.36
CA VAL A 69 3.65 2.58 -5.56
C VAL A 69 3.36 1.37 -4.69
N ARG A 70 3.50 0.15 -5.24
CA ARG A 70 3.31 -1.07 -4.48
C ARG A 70 4.29 -1.17 -3.32
N GLN A 71 5.57 -0.86 -3.52
CA GLN A 71 6.57 -0.86 -2.45
C GLN A 71 6.27 0.17 -1.36
N ALA A 72 5.75 1.34 -1.73
CA ALA A 72 5.34 2.36 -0.79
C ALA A 72 4.05 2.02 -0.02
N ASN A 73 3.17 1.19 -0.57
CA ASN A 73 1.85 0.86 -0.03
C ASN A 73 1.74 -0.53 0.61
N VAL A 74 2.86 -1.23 0.81
CA VAL A 74 2.85 -2.51 1.53
C VAL A 74 2.45 -2.29 2.99
N VAL A 75 1.49 -3.08 3.50
CA VAL A 75 1.01 -3.03 4.89
C VAL A 75 0.83 -4.45 5.39
N TRP A 76 1.39 -4.74 6.57
CA TRP A 76 1.39 -6.05 7.21
C TRP A 76 0.60 -6.06 8.53
N VAL A 77 -0.08 -4.98 8.86
CA VAL A 77 -0.70 -4.74 10.16
C VAL A 77 -1.69 -5.83 10.58
N ILE A 78 -2.34 -6.50 9.62
CA ILE A 78 -3.30 -7.56 9.93
C ILE A 78 -2.63 -8.75 10.64
N TRP A 79 -1.46 -9.19 10.17
CA TRP A 79 -0.71 -10.29 10.79
C TRP A 79 -0.07 -9.89 12.11
N GLU A 80 0.43 -8.66 12.19
CA GLU A 80 1.04 -8.12 13.41
C GLU A 80 0.01 -8.00 14.52
N PHE A 81 -1.13 -7.39 14.24
CA PHE A 81 -2.20 -7.18 15.22
C PHE A 81 -2.87 -8.49 15.62
N GLU A 82 -3.13 -9.40 14.66
CA GLU A 82 -3.63 -10.76 14.95
C GLU A 82 -2.72 -11.47 15.97
N LYS A 83 -1.41 -11.46 15.72
CA LYS A 83 -0.42 -12.06 16.62
C LYS A 83 -0.43 -11.41 18.01
N GLU A 84 -0.62 -10.09 18.09
CA GLU A 84 -0.67 -9.37 19.36
C GLU A 84 -1.93 -9.73 20.17
N VAL A 85 -3.09 -9.84 19.50
CA VAL A 85 -4.35 -10.21 20.15
C VAL A 85 -4.29 -11.66 20.63
N VAL A 86 -3.91 -12.61 19.75
CA VAL A 86 -3.88 -14.04 20.07
C VAL A 86 -2.84 -14.36 21.15
N GLN A 87 -1.71 -13.65 21.19
CA GLN A 87 -0.65 -13.87 22.19
C GLN A 87 -0.82 -13.02 23.45
N GLY A 88 -1.93 -12.28 23.63
CA GLY A 88 -2.16 -11.41 24.79
C GLY A 88 -1.25 -10.17 24.85
N LYS A 89 -0.44 -9.92 23.81
CA LYS A 89 0.53 -8.81 23.77
C LYS A 89 -0.12 -7.43 23.55
N LEU A 90 -1.41 -7.38 23.28
CA LEU A 90 -2.15 -6.13 23.20
C LEU A 90 -2.39 -5.52 24.58
N SER A 91 -2.51 -6.34 25.65
CA SER A 91 -2.77 -5.85 27.01
C SER A 91 -1.77 -4.80 27.51
N PRO A 92 -0.43 -5.02 27.41
CA PRO A 92 0.55 -4.01 27.79
C PRO A 92 0.46 -2.71 26.97
N ARG A 93 0.04 -2.78 25.71
CA ARG A 93 -0.14 -1.60 24.86
C ARG A 93 -1.37 -0.79 25.24
N LEU A 94 -2.44 -1.45 25.67
CA LEU A 94 -3.66 -0.78 26.15
C LEU A 94 -3.45 0.00 27.46
N LEU A 95 -2.41 -0.34 28.25
CA LEU A 95 -2.03 0.40 29.46
C LEU A 95 -1.20 1.66 29.15
N GLN A 96 -0.72 1.82 27.92
CA GLN A 96 0.04 3.00 27.52
C GLN A 96 -0.92 4.16 27.17
N PRO A 97 -0.51 5.42 27.42
CA PRO A 97 -1.33 6.60 27.09
C PRO A 97 -1.31 6.95 25.59
N ILE A 98 -1.25 5.93 24.73
CA ILE A 98 -1.16 6.05 23.26
C ILE A 98 -2.05 4.97 22.67
N ASP A 99 -2.90 5.35 21.69
CA ASP A 99 -3.69 4.36 20.93
C ASP A 99 -2.73 3.37 20.22
N PRO A 100 -2.90 2.05 20.40
CA PRO A 100 -2.07 1.02 19.78
C PRO A 100 -1.88 1.17 18.26
N VAL A 101 -2.83 1.77 17.55
CA VAL A 101 -2.74 2.04 16.10
C VAL A 101 -1.47 2.80 15.73
N TRP A 102 -1.00 3.71 16.59
CA TRP A 102 0.18 4.54 16.30
C TRP A 102 1.48 3.75 16.28
N HIS A 103 1.56 2.67 17.06
CA HIS A 103 2.72 1.76 17.01
C HIS A 103 2.82 1.10 15.63
N HIS A 104 1.73 0.54 15.14
CA HIS A 104 1.67 -0.09 13.81
C HIS A 104 1.88 0.94 12.69
N PHE A 105 1.23 2.09 12.78
CA PHE A 105 1.35 3.13 11.76
C PHE A 105 2.79 3.62 11.60
N LEU A 106 3.47 3.91 12.71
CA LEU A 106 4.85 4.41 12.69
C LEU A 106 5.86 3.31 12.34
N SER A 107 5.62 2.04 12.69
CA SER A 107 6.47 0.93 12.24
C SER A 107 6.43 0.79 10.72
N HIS A 108 5.25 0.90 10.12
CA HIS A 108 5.09 0.86 8.65
C HIS A 108 5.73 2.06 7.96
N ILE A 109 5.70 3.27 8.56
CA ILE A 109 6.43 4.42 8.03
C ILE A 109 7.94 4.19 8.10
N ALA A 110 8.45 3.69 9.24
CA ALA A 110 9.88 3.39 9.42
C ALA A 110 10.38 2.36 8.41
N GLU A 111 9.60 1.32 8.15
CA GLU A 111 9.91 0.30 7.15
C GLU A 111 10.09 0.90 5.74
N ARG A 112 9.27 1.87 5.34
CA ARG A 112 9.40 2.55 4.04
C ARG A 112 10.73 3.26 3.90
N PHE A 113 11.14 4.00 4.93
CA PHE A 113 12.45 4.66 4.92
C PHE A 113 13.58 3.65 4.84
N ALA A 114 13.48 2.52 5.53
CA ALA A 114 14.49 1.46 5.48
C ALA A 114 14.54 0.74 4.11
N ARG A 115 13.43 0.70 3.36
CA ARG A 115 13.36 0.12 2.00
C ARG A 115 13.85 1.06 0.89
N LEU A 116 13.90 2.38 1.12
CA LEU A 116 14.26 3.35 0.06
C LEU A 116 15.56 3.02 -0.68
N PRO A 117 16.67 2.63 -0.04
CA PRO A 117 17.90 2.31 -0.76
C PRO A 117 17.73 1.15 -1.74
N PHE A 118 16.97 0.12 -1.37
CA PHE A 118 16.72 -1.04 -2.22
C PHE A 118 15.82 -0.70 -3.39
N ILE A 119 14.77 0.11 -3.15
CA ILE A 119 13.88 0.60 -4.20
C ILE A 119 14.67 1.48 -5.20
N ALA A 120 15.50 2.39 -4.70
CA ALA A 120 16.35 3.22 -5.55
C ALA A 120 17.31 2.38 -6.39
N GLY A 121 17.93 1.35 -5.81
CA GLY A 121 18.79 0.42 -6.54
C GLY A 121 18.06 -0.32 -7.66
N LEU A 122 16.81 -0.77 -7.40
CA LEU A 122 15.98 -1.44 -8.41
C LEU A 122 15.51 -0.48 -9.52
N ILE A 123 15.21 0.78 -9.19
CA ILE A 123 14.90 1.82 -10.20
C ILE A 123 16.11 2.09 -11.10
N LEU A 124 17.29 2.23 -10.50
CA LEU A 124 18.53 2.43 -11.26
C LEU A 124 18.83 1.24 -12.18
N LEU A 125 18.67 0.03 -11.67
CA LEU A 125 18.80 -1.19 -12.47
C LEU A 125 17.80 -1.23 -13.62
N PHE A 126 16.54 -0.84 -13.36
CA PHE A 126 15.52 -0.76 -14.40
C PHE A 126 15.91 0.18 -15.53
N PHE A 127 16.36 1.39 -15.23
CA PHE A 127 16.80 2.34 -16.26
C PHE A 127 18.11 1.94 -16.94
N ALA A 128 18.98 1.18 -16.28
CA ALA A 128 20.15 0.59 -16.91
C ALA A 128 19.79 -0.48 -17.95
N LEU A 129 18.73 -1.27 -17.69
CA LEU A 129 18.24 -2.32 -18.59
C LEU A 129 17.30 -1.76 -19.68
N TYR A 130 16.53 -0.71 -19.37
CA TYR A 130 15.53 -0.09 -20.25
C TYR A 130 15.73 1.43 -20.36
N PRO A 131 16.88 1.92 -20.89
CA PRO A 131 17.22 3.35 -20.91
C PRO A 131 16.22 4.19 -21.73
N GLN A 132 15.60 3.61 -22.75
CA GLN A 132 14.58 4.27 -23.58
C GLN A 132 13.30 4.61 -22.79
N SER A 133 13.03 3.97 -21.68
CA SER A 133 11.85 4.24 -20.85
C SER A 133 12.07 5.40 -19.88
N PHE A 134 13.28 5.97 -19.84
CA PHE A 134 13.57 7.12 -18.97
C PHE A 134 12.69 8.31 -19.31
N TRP A 135 12.15 8.96 -18.29
CA TRP A 135 11.38 10.21 -18.41
C TRP A 135 11.58 11.06 -17.15
N ILE A 136 11.33 12.34 -17.29
CA ILE A 136 11.37 13.28 -16.16
C ILE A 136 9.96 13.86 -15.98
N PRO A 137 9.23 13.47 -14.92
CA PRO A 137 7.94 14.07 -14.61
C PRO A 137 8.10 15.55 -14.26
N SER A 138 7.08 16.36 -14.54
CA SER A 138 7.05 17.73 -14.08
C SER A 138 7.02 17.83 -12.56
N LEU A 139 7.50 18.94 -11.99
CA LEU A 139 7.45 19.15 -10.54
C LEU A 139 6.03 19.04 -9.98
N GLY A 140 5.02 19.53 -10.71
CA GLY A 140 3.62 19.41 -10.33
C GLY A 140 3.16 17.93 -10.26
N GLN A 141 3.56 17.11 -11.22
CA GLN A 141 3.27 15.67 -11.21
C GLN A 141 3.94 14.97 -10.03
N ILE A 142 5.21 15.30 -9.72
CA ILE A 142 5.93 14.73 -8.58
C ILE A 142 5.24 15.09 -7.27
N LEU A 143 4.89 16.36 -7.05
CA LEU A 143 4.23 16.80 -5.82
C LEU A 143 2.85 16.17 -5.67
N LEU A 144 2.07 16.11 -6.75
CA LEU A 144 0.76 15.47 -6.75
C LEU A 144 0.89 13.96 -6.49
N PHE A 145 1.84 13.30 -7.15
CA PHE A 145 2.13 11.87 -6.92
C PHE A 145 2.47 11.59 -5.46
N LEU A 146 3.35 12.38 -4.84
CA LEU A 146 3.73 12.20 -3.43
C LEU A 146 2.52 12.39 -2.50
N LEU A 147 1.68 13.38 -2.75
CA LEU A 147 0.45 13.59 -2.00
C LEU A 147 -0.49 12.39 -2.12
N ILE A 148 -0.76 11.95 -3.34
CA ILE A 148 -1.66 10.82 -3.59
C ILE A 148 -1.07 9.51 -3.07
N LEU A 149 0.25 9.32 -3.13
CA LEU A 149 0.93 8.16 -2.57
C LEU A 149 0.73 8.06 -1.04
N ILE A 150 0.84 9.20 -0.34
CA ILE A 150 0.56 9.26 1.11
C ILE A 150 -0.91 8.93 1.39
N LEU A 151 -1.85 9.49 0.63
CA LEU A 151 -3.28 9.20 0.79
C LEU A 151 -3.62 7.74 0.47
N ALA A 152 -3.02 7.17 -0.57
CA ALA A 152 -3.16 5.74 -0.92
C ALA A 152 -2.62 4.83 0.20
N PHE A 153 -1.48 5.20 0.79
CA PHE A 153 -0.95 4.48 1.95
C PHE A 153 -1.91 4.55 3.16
N MET A 154 -2.43 5.74 3.48
CA MET A 154 -3.39 5.90 4.57
C MET A 154 -4.66 5.07 4.33
N LEU A 155 -5.17 5.08 3.08
CA LEU A 155 -6.31 4.25 2.69
C LEU A 155 -6.00 2.76 2.84
N ARG A 156 -4.85 2.29 2.35
CA ARG A 156 -4.43 0.89 2.49
C ARG A 156 -4.29 0.50 3.96
N PHE A 157 -3.68 1.35 4.77
CA PHE A 157 -3.48 1.10 6.19
C PHE A 157 -4.80 0.97 6.93
N ILE A 158 -5.74 1.92 6.74
CA ILE A 158 -7.03 1.87 7.46
C ILE A 158 -7.86 0.65 7.04
N ILE A 159 -7.84 0.25 5.76
CA ILE A 159 -8.50 -0.98 5.29
C ILE A 159 -7.92 -2.20 6.01
N GLN A 160 -6.59 -2.36 5.98
CA GLN A 160 -5.89 -3.49 6.59
C GLN A 160 -6.05 -3.52 8.11
N TYR A 161 -5.98 -2.36 8.75
CA TYR A 161 -6.19 -2.26 10.20
C TYR A 161 -7.64 -2.57 10.58
N THR A 162 -8.61 -2.25 9.72
CA THR A 162 -10.00 -2.63 9.92
C THR A 162 -10.19 -4.16 9.88
N PHE A 163 -9.53 -4.83 8.93
CA PHE A 163 -9.53 -6.29 8.87
C PHE A 163 -8.80 -6.91 10.08
N ALA A 164 -7.72 -6.31 10.52
CA ALA A 164 -6.99 -6.76 11.70
C ALA A 164 -7.86 -6.81 12.96
N LEU A 165 -8.81 -5.89 13.12
CA LEU A 165 -9.70 -5.84 14.28
C LEU A 165 -10.62 -7.05 14.41
N PHE A 166 -10.84 -7.82 13.34
CA PHE A 166 -11.56 -9.09 13.43
C PHE A 166 -10.84 -10.12 14.31
N SER A 167 -9.55 -9.92 14.62
CA SER A 167 -8.80 -10.75 15.57
C SER A 167 -9.42 -10.78 16.97
N PHE A 168 -10.25 -9.82 17.32
CA PHE A 168 -11.00 -9.86 18.57
C PHE A 168 -12.07 -10.98 18.63
N TRP A 169 -12.47 -11.51 17.47
CA TRP A 169 -13.52 -12.55 17.36
C TRP A 169 -13.02 -13.85 16.73
N THR A 170 -11.87 -13.80 16.04
CA THR A 170 -11.29 -14.96 15.37
C THR A 170 -9.78 -14.98 15.50
N GLU A 171 -9.20 -16.15 15.65
CA GLU A 171 -7.75 -16.35 15.71
C GLU A 171 -7.06 -16.20 14.34
N ARG A 172 -7.83 -16.10 13.25
CA ARG A 172 -7.33 -16.04 11.87
C ARG A 172 -7.96 -14.90 11.07
N ALA A 173 -7.88 -13.69 11.58
CA ALA A 173 -8.34 -12.50 10.87
C ALA A 173 -7.58 -12.29 9.54
N SER A 174 -6.32 -12.74 9.47
CA SER A 174 -5.50 -12.73 8.26
C SER A 174 -6.09 -13.50 7.08
N ALA A 175 -7.05 -14.43 7.31
CA ALA A 175 -7.78 -15.09 6.23
C ALA A 175 -8.61 -14.09 5.39
N ILE A 176 -9.05 -12.98 5.98
CA ILE A 176 -9.77 -11.91 5.26
C ILE A 176 -8.86 -11.27 4.20
N GLU A 177 -7.57 -11.12 4.50
CA GLU A 177 -6.61 -10.59 3.53
C GLU A 177 -6.46 -11.51 2.31
N GLN A 178 -6.53 -12.81 2.49
CA GLN A 178 -6.44 -13.75 1.37
C GLN A 178 -7.63 -13.60 0.40
N ILE A 179 -8.83 -13.37 0.94
CA ILE A 179 -10.03 -13.10 0.13
C ILE A 179 -9.92 -11.72 -0.54
N TRP A 180 -9.45 -10.71 0.19
CA TRP A 180 -9.25 -9.35 -0.31
C TRP A 180 -8.17 -9.26 -1.37
N TYR A 181 -7.14 -10.12 -1.29
CA TYR A 181 -5.97 -10.07 -2.16
C TYR A 181 -6.31 -10.32 -3.63
N LEU A 182 -7.26 -11.21 -3.93
CA LEU A 182 -7.67 -11.49 -5.31
C LEU A 182 -8.25 -10.25 -6.01
N PRO A 183 -9.35 -9.63 -5.53
CA PRO A 183 -9.84 -8.41 -6.15
C PRO A 183 -8.80 -7.27 -6.12
N TYR A 184 -7.98 -7.16 -5.07
CA TYR A 184 -6.88 -6.21 -5.06
C TYR A 184 -5.91 -6.44 -6.21
N LEU A 185 -5.48 -7.68 -6.44
CA LEU A 185 -4.54 -8.02 -7.51
C LEU A 185 -5.09 -7.65 -8.89
N PHE A 186 -6.36 -7.96 -9.16
CA PHE A 186 -6.97 -7.73 -10.47
C PHE A 186 -7.43 -6.28 -10.70
N LEU A 187 -7.99 -5.63 -9.69
CA LEU A 187 -8.66 -4.34 -9.85
C LEU A 187 -7.79 -3.13 -9.44
N SER A 188 -6.63 -3.35 -8.83
CA SER A 188 -5.77 -2.24 -8.40
C SER A 188 -4.89 -1.67 -9.50
N GLY A 189 -4.78 -2.33 -10.65
CA GLY A 189 -3.84 -1.95 -11.70
C GLY A 189 -2.47 -2.64 -11.62
N ILE A 190 -2.27 -3.60 -10.71
CA ILE A 190 -1.02 -4.37 -10.63
C ILE A 190 -0.85 -5.29 -11.84
N ILE A 191 -1.92 -5.98 -12.25
CA ILE A 191 -1.87 -6.92 -13.39
C ILE A 191 -1.84 -6.18 -14.73
N ALA A 192 -2.60 -5.10 -14.84
CA ALA A 192 -2.71 -4.31 -16.05
C ALA A 192 -3.17 -2.89 -15.73
N PRO A 193 -2.72 -1.87 -16.48
CA PRO A 193 -3.32 -0.54 -16.39
C PRO A 193 -4.80 -0.58 -16.80
N LEU A 194 -5.62 0.29 -16.19
CA LEU A 194 -7.06 0.27 -16.42
C LEU A 194 -7.46 0.67 -17.86
N GLU A 195 -6.53 1.26 -18.61
CA GLU A 195 -6.71 1.61 -20.03
C GLU A 195 -7.00 0.37 -20.91
N VAL A 196 -6.45 -0.80 -20.54
CA VAL A 196 -6.68 -2.04 -21.30
C VAL A 196 -7.96 -2.78 -20.89
N PHE A 197 -8.68 -2.28 -19.89
CA PHE A 197 -9.94 -2.90 -19.44
C PHE A 197 -11.09 -2.50 -20.36
N PRO A 198 -12.06 -3.43 -20.59
CA PRO A 198 -13.31 -3.06 -21.24
C PRO A 198 -13.99 -1.88 -20.50
N PRO A 199 -14.62 -0.93 -21.22
CA PRO A 199 -15.14 0.31 -20.62
C PRO A 199 -16.06 0.10 -19.42
N LEU A 200 -16.94 -0.91 -19.47
CA LEU A 200 -17.83 -1.25 -18.36
C LEU A 200 -17.05 -1.73 -17.12
N ILE A 201 -16.07 -2.61 -17.32
CA ILE A 201 -15.27 -3.15 -16.20
C ILE A 201 -14.39 -2.04 -15.60
N ARG A 202 -13.79 -1.20 -16.44
CA ARG A 202 -13.04 -0.02 -16.00
C ARG A 202 -13.88 0.89 -15.12
N GLU A 203 -15.10 1.23 -15.58
CA GLU A 203 -15.99 2.12 -14.81
C GLU A 203 -16.42 1.48 -13.47
N LEU A 204 -16.80 0.21 -13.46
CA LEU A 204 -17.13 -0.50 -12.23
C LEU A 204 -15.94 -0.55 -11.26
N THR A 205 -14.73 -0.77 -11.78
CA THR A 205 -13.50 -0.79 -10.98
C THR A 205 -13.24 0.55 -10.32
N LEU A 206 -13.48 1.67 -11.03
CA LEU A 206 -13.29 3.02 -10.50
C LEU A 206 -14.25 3.40 -9.35
N TRP A 207 -15.31 2.62 -9.12
CA TRP A 207 -16.17 2.78 -7.93
C TRP A 207 -15.66 2.00 -6.70
N THR A 208 -14.67 1.13 -6.86
CA THR A 208 -14.06 0.35 -5.78
C THR A 208 -12.85 1.06 -5.17
N PRO A 209 -12.35 0.66 -3.98
CA PRO A 209 -11.15 1.26 -3.41
C PRO A 209 -9.85 0.84 -4.12
N PHE A 210 -9.87 -0.24 -4.90
CA PHE A 210 -8.66 -0.89 -5.39
C PHE A 210 -7.80 -0.04 -6.31
N PRO A 211 -8.31 0.65 -7.36
CA PRO A 211 -7.46 1.41 -8.28
C PRO A 211 -6.74 2.57 -7.59
N TYR A 212 -7.29 3.10 -6.50
CA TYR A 212 -6.68 4.19 -5.76
C TYR A 212 -5.49 3.77 -4.91
N LEU A 213 -5.28 2.47 -4.77
CA LEU A 213 -4.13 1.93 -4.06
C LEU A 213 -2.88 1.80 -4.94
N VAL A 214 -3.03 1.64 -6.27
CA VAL A 214 -1.88 1.46 -7.18
C VAL A 214 -2.04 2.23 -8.49
N TYR A 215 -3.12 1.96 -9.26
CA TYR A 215 -3.32 2.53 -10.58
C TYR A 215 -3.30 4.07 -10.56
N PHE A 216 -4.11 4.67 -9.70
CA PHE A 216 -4.28 6.12 -9.66
C PHE A 216 -2.97 6.88 -9.38
N PRO A 217 -2.19 6.59 -8.30
CA PRO A 217 -0.90 7.21 -8.12
C PRO A 217 0.12 6.88 -9.23
N ALA A 218 0.14 5.64 -9.75
CA ALA A 218 1.03 5.26 -10.84
C ALA A 218 0.73 6.05 -12.13
N SER A 219 -0.54 6.21 -12.47
CA SER A 219 -0.98 6.97 -13.66
C SER A 219 -0.60 8.45 -13.58
N ILE A 220 -0.65 9.06 -12.39
CA ILE A 220 -0.25 10.47 -12.19
C ILE A 220 1.21 10.68 -12.52
N ILE A 221 2.12 9.83 -12.01
CA ILE A 221 3.57 10.02 -12.22
C ILE A 221 3.97 9.72 -13.66
N VAL A 222 3.27 8.83 -14.33
CA VAL A 222 3.50 8.52 -15.76
C VAL A 222 2.88 9.57 -16.67
N GLY A 223 1.84 10.27 -16.23
CA GLY A 223 1.13 11.31 -16.99
C GLY A 223 -0.07 10.76 -17.78
N PHE A 224 -0.65 9.63 -17.37
CA PHE A 224 -1.90 9.15 -17.96
C PHE A 224 -3.06 10.08 -17.60
N PRO A 225 -4.06 10.22 -18.51
CA PRO A 225 -5.23 11.05 -18.26
C PRO A 225 -6.11 10.41 -17.17
N VAL A 226 -6.12 10.98 -15.97
CA VAL A 226 -6.95 10.54 -14.85
C VAL A 226 -7.75 11.70 -14.27
N ASP A 227 -8.96 11.44 -13.84
CA ASP A 227 -9.79 12.42 -13.13
C ASP A 227 -9.30 12.52 -11.67
N ILE A 228 -8.52 13.57 -11.40
CA ILE A 228 -7.92 13.83 -10.08
C ILE A 228 -9.00 14.10 -9.03
N VAL A 229 -10.06 14.84 -9.40
CA VAL A 229 -11.15 15.19 -8.47
C VAL A 229 -11.90 13.93 -8.05
N ARG A 230 -12.31 13.11 -9.02
CA ARG A 230 -12.94 11.82 -8.75
C ARG A 230 -12.03 10.93 -7.90
N GLY A 231 -10.73 10.86 -8.22
CA GLY A 231 -9.77 10.06 -7.48
C GLY A 231 -9.68 10.45 -6.02
N LEU A 232 -9.56 11.74 -5.73
CA LEU A 232 -9.55 12.28 -4.36
C LEU A 232 -10.87 11.99 -3.63
N LEU A 233 -12.01 12.25 -4.28
CA LEU A 233 -13.32 11.98 -3.69
C LEU A 233 -13.49 10.51 -3.31
N MET A 234 -13.04 9.58 -4.15
CA MET A 234 -13.13 8.15 -3.88
C MET A 234 -12.17 7.70 -2.76
N ILE A 235 -10.95 8.26 -2.69
CA ILE A 235 -10.04 8.00 -1.57
C ILE A 235 -10.66 8.47 -0.24
N PHE A 236 -11.24 9.66 -0.22
CA PHE A 236 -11.89 10.19 0.99
C PHE A 236 -13.16 9.41 1.34
N LEU A 237 -13.98 9.04 0.36
CA LEU A 237 -15.18 8.22 0.56
C LEU A 237 -14.83 6.89 1.25
N TRP A 238 -13.95 6.12 0.62
CA TRP A 238 -13.53 4.82 1.14
C TRP A 238 -12.75 4.95 2.46
N GLY A 239 -11.87 5.95 2.56
CA GLY A 239 -11.14 6.24 3.79
C GLY A 239 -12.07 6.53 4.96
N THR A 240 -13.09 7.38 4.76
CA THR A 240 -14.10 7.71 5.78
C THR A 240 -14.94 6.49 6.14
N LEU A 241 -15.40 5.72 5.15
CA LEU A 241 -16.18 4.51 5.39
C LEU A 241 -15.40 3.52 6.27
N PHE A 242 -14.17 3.20 5.87
CA PHE A 242 -13.34 2.27 6.64
C PHE A 242 -12.94 2.84 8.01
N PHE A 243 -12.73 4.15 8.13
CA PHE A 243 -12.46 4.77 9.43
C PHE A 243 -13.65 4.65 10.39
N ILE A 244 -14.88 4.86 9.93
CA ILE A 244 -16.10 4.71 10.75
C ILE A 244 -16.25 3.25 11.20
N ILE A 245 -16.11 2.30 10.25
CA ILE A 245 -16.18 0.86 10.53
C ILE A 245 -15.07 0.47 11.53
N ASN A 246 -13.85 0.95 11.32
CA ASN A 246 -12.72 0.69 12.20
C ASN A 246 -13.00 1.15 13.64
N ARG A 247 -13.48 2.38 13.85
CA ARG A 247 -13.75 2.90 15.19
C ARG A 247 -14.89 2.15 15.87
N TRP A 248 -15.89 1.71 15.11
CA TRP A 248 -16.97 0.88 15.63
C TRP A 248 -16.46 -0.51 16.03
N LEU A 249 -15.73 -1.20 15.16
CA LEU A 249 -15.14 -2.51 15.45
C LEU A 249 -14.18 -2.45 16.64
N TRP A 250 -13.34 -1.42 16.74
CA TRP A 250 -12.44 -1.22 17.87
C TRP A 250 -13.21 -1.17 19.21
N LYS A 251 -14.27 -0.36 19.27
CA LYS A 251 -15.10 -0.24 20.48
C LYS A 251 -15.78 -1.55 20.85
N GLN A 252 -16.24 -2.33 19.89
CA GLN A 252 -16.87 -3.62 20.16
C GLN A 252 -15.81 -4.69 20.49
N GLY A 253 -14.69 -4.71 19.78
CA GLY A 253 -13.61 -5.66 19.99
C GLY A 253 -12.99 -5.56 21.38
N LEU A 254 -12.77 -4.34 21.90
CA LEU A 254 -12.29 -4.15 23.26
C LEU A 254 -13.20 -4.74 24.33
N LYS A 255 -14.51 -4.81 24.11
CA LYS A 255 -15.45 -5.48 25.05
C LYS A 255 -15.30 -7.00 25.02
N GLN A 256 -14.86 -7.53 23.89
CA GLN A 256 -14.68 -8.97 23.68
C GLN A 256 -13.29 -9.46 24.10
N TYR A 257 -12.32 -8.54 24.12
CA TYR A 257 -10.93 -8.87 24.42
C TYR A 257 -10.76 -9.21 25.92
N SER A 258 -10.46 -10.46 26.21
CA SER A 258 -10.29 -10.98 27.57
C SER A 258 -8.82 -11.17 27.98
N GLY A 259 -7.87 -10.70 27.17
CA GLY A 259 -6.42 -10.91 27.46
C GLY A 259 -6.04 -12.39 27.43
N MET A 260 -6.60 -13.17 26.48
CA MET A 260 -6.26 -14.58 26.33
C MET A 260 -4.73 -14.75 26.24
N GLY A 261 -4.15 -15.44 27.22
CA GLY A 261 -2.70 -15.64 27.35
C GLY A 261 -2.08 -14.95 28.58
N ALA A 262 -2.86 -14.31 29.45
CA ALA A 262 -2.40 -13.86 30.76
C ALA A 262 -2.79 -14.88 31.83
#